data_d0ab0cf6e6e6c0efb0941e65fd8e600a
#
_entry.id   d0ab0cf6e6e6c0efb0941e65fd8e600a
#
_cell.length_a   1.000
_cell.length_b   1.000
_cell.length_c   1.000
_cell.angle_alpha   90.00
_cell.angle_beta   90.00
_cell.angle_gamma   90.00
#
_symmetry.space_group_name_H-M   'P 1'
#
loop_
_entity.id
_entity.type
_entity.pdbx_description
1 polymer ?
#
loop_
_entity_poly.entity_id
_entity_poly.type
_entity_poly.pdbx_seq_one_letter_code
_entity_poly.pdbx_strand_id
1 'polypeptide(L)'
;MTEGRKKVFVTGCFDMLHSGHITFLEEAASYGEVYVGIGSDETVRRLKGRYPIYNQDERKYMLEALRSVTRCTVNAGGGIMDFVENPDALGADILFVNEDGHSPEKEEFCHRHKIRYIISKRKPRGNLPPRSTTALRTECSIPFRIDLAGGWLDQPFVSKHYPGPVLTISIEPTIEFNDRSGMASSTRRKAIELWHTDIPGGDKEKLAKTLFSYENPPGTKIIAGSQDALGIVLPGLNNLHYDGEYWPYSIDSVLDEPILEFVEEHLFLVTLEPRESTFSVLENTKINRESAKRLAQATDNCWNAILSRNLVEFGKFFTCSFEAQVAMFPNMADDVIRSIIDRYRSQALGWKLSGAGGGGYLILISEKEIENTIKINIRRERGG
;
A
#
# COMPACT_ATOMS: atom_id res chain seq x y z
N MET A 1 -18.93 51.01 -11.44
CA MET A 1 -17.95 49.97 -11.71
C MET A 1 -18.21 48.87 -10.68
N THR A 2 -18.78 47.74 -11.10
CA THR A 2 -18.93 46.59 -10.23
C THR A 2 -17.54 46.09 -9.91
N GLU A 3 -17.10 46.18 -8.63
CA GLU A 3 -15.88 45.47 -8.19
C GLU A 3 -16.03 44.00 -8.60
N GLY A 4 -15.15 43.55 -9.50
CA GLY A 4 -15.10 42.18 -9.93
C GLY A 4 -14.91 41.28 -8.73
N ARG A 5 -15.58 40.12 -8.69
CA ARG A 5 -15.40 39.14 -7.61
C ARG A 5 -13.91 38.77 -7.50
N LYS A 6 -13.40 38.71 -6.28
CA LYS A 6 -11.99 38.33 -6.04
C LYS A 6 -11.73 36.92 -6.54
N LYS A 7 -10.54 36.72 -7.11
CA LYS A 7 -10.08 35.41 -7.54
C LYS A 7 -9.39 34.69 -6.38
N VAL A 8 -9.94 33.55 -5.96
CA VAL A 8 -9.43 32.69 -4.88
C VAL A 8 -8.80 31.45 -5.51
N PHE A 9 -7.49 31.30 -5.34
CA PHE A 9 -6.80 30.11 -5.78
C PHE A 9 -6.63 29.11 -4.63
N VAL A 10 -6.90 27.84 -4.91
CA VAL A 10 -6.67 26.72 -3.99
C VAL A 10 -5.88 25.63 -4.70
N THR A 11 -5.04 24.93 -3.95
CA THR A 11 -4.28 23.79 -4.50
C THR A 11 -4.40 22.57 -3.60
N GLY A 12 -4.37 21.39 -4.21
CA GLY A 12 -4.44 20.14 -3.45
C GLY A 12 -4.48 18.90 -4.33
N CYS A 13 -4.52 17.73 -3.69
CA CYS A 13 -4.69 16.46 -4.38
C CYS A 13 -6.15 16.21 -4.75
N PHE A 14 -7.08 16.48 -3.83
CA PHE A 14 -8.52 16.23 -3.95
C PHE A 14 -8.88 14.79 -4.38
N ASP A 15 -8.08 13.85 -3.94
CA ASP A 15 -8.35 12.43 -4.17
C ASP A 15 -9.45 11.95 -3.22
N MET A 16 -10.36 11.06 -3.70
CA MET A 16 -11.54 10.61 -2.95
C MET A 16 -12.37 11.80 -2.42
N LEU A 17 -12.97 12.57 -3.33
CA LEU A 17 -13.74 13.76 -2.95
C LEU A 17 -14.77 13.45 -1.84
N HIS A 18 -14.72 14.21 -0.74
CA HIS A 18 -15.55 14.00 0.45
C HIS A 18 -16.04 15.32 1.05
N SER A 19 -16.93 15.24 2.05
CA SER A 19 -17.55 16.42 2.69
C SER A 19 -16.53 17.45 3.18
N GLY A 20 -15.39 17.03 3.69
CA GLY A 20 -14.31 17.94 4.12
C GLY A 20 -13.71 18.77 2.97
N HIS A 21 -13.55 18.19 1.77
CA HIS A 21 -13.14 18.94 0.58
C HIS A 21 -14.21 19.92 0.15
N ILE A 22 -15.49 19.50 0.16
CA ILE A 22 -16.60 20.35 -0.24
C ILE A 22 -16.72 21.56 0.71
N THR A 23 -16.65 21.33 2.02
CA THR A 23 -16.71 22.41 3.02
C THR A 23 -15.54 23.39 2.86
N PHE A 24 -14.33 22.89 2.60
CA PHE A 24 -13.15 23.70 2.33
C PHE A 24 -13.34 24.60 1.09
N LEU A 25 -13.89 24.05 0.00
CA LEU A 25 -14.15 24.80 -1.24
C LEU A 25 -15.33 25.78 -1.08
N GLU A 26 -16.35 25.45 -0.28
CA GLU A 26 -17.44 26.38 0.07
C GLU A 26 -16.92 27.54 0.94
N GLU A 27 -16.01 27.28 1.88
CA GLU A 27 -15.35 28.33 2.66
C GLU A 27 -14.53 29.24 1.74
N ALA A 28 -13.74 28.69 0.83
CA ALA A 28 -13.00 29.45 -0.18
C ALA A 28 -13.93 30.31 -1.05
N ALA A 29 -15.08 29.78 -1.48
CA ALA A 29 -16.07 30.48 -2.30
C ALA A 29 -16.73 31.65 -1.56
N SER A 30 -16.70 31.69 -0.24
CA SER A 30 -17.17 32.85 0.53
C SER A 30 -16.29 34.11 0.36
N TYR A 31 -15.04 33.93 -0.13
CA TYR A 31 -14.11 35.02 -0.39
C TYR A 31 -14.09 35.48 -1.85
N GLY A 32 -14.62 34.69 -2.79
CA GLY A 32 -14.62 35.03 -4.22
C GLY A 32 -14.84 33.84 -5.15
N GLU A 33 -14.41 33.98 -6.40
CA GLU A 33 -14.46 32.93 -7.41
C GLU A 33 -13.31 31.94 -7.21
N VAL A 34 -13.62 30.64 -7.09
CA VAL A 34 -12.64 29.61 -6.74
C VAL A 34 -12.03 28.96 -7.97
N TYR A 35 -10.72 29.07 -8.10
CA TYR A 35 -9.88 28.43 -9.08
C TYR A 35 -9.06 27.35 -8.39
N VAL A 36 -9.17 26.10 -8.86
CA VAL A 36 -8.53 24.95 -8.23
C VAL A 36 -7.37 24.46 -9.08
N GLY A 37 -6.19 24.32 -8.49
CA GLY A 37 -5.04 23.64 -9.07
C GLY A 37 -4.88 22.25 -8.42
N ILE A 38 -5.00 21.17 -9.18
CA ILE A 38 -4.74 19.82 -8.68
C ILE A 38 -3.40 19.30 -9.18
N GLY A 39 -2.67 18.58 -8.32
CA GLY A 39 -1.47 17.90 -8.75
C GLY A 39 -1.78 16.79 -9.78
N SER A 40 -0.94 16.67 -10.82
CA SER A 40 -1.01 15.53 -11.74
C SER A 40 -0.84 14.21 -10.98
N ASP A 41 -1.22 13.09 -11.59
CA ASP A 41 -1.07 11.77 -10.97
C ASP A 41 0.39 11.51 -10.60
N GLU A 42 1.32 11.92 -11.45
CA GLU A 42 2.75 11.81 -11.22
C GLU A 42 3.25 12.74 -10.09
N THR A 43 2.73 13.97 -10.02
CA THR A 43 3.01 14.88 -8.90
C THR A 43 2.53 14.29 -7.57
N VAL A 44 1.33 13.72 -7.53
CA VAL A 44 0.80 13.06 -6.34
C VAL A 44 1.65 11.85 -5.95
N ARG A 45 2.04 11.01 -6.93
CA ARG A 45 2.94 9.87 -6.71
C ARG A 45 4.25 10.30 -6.06
N ARG A 46 4.87 11.34 -6.60
CA ARG A 46 6.16 11.85 -6.09
C ARG A 46 6.05 12.43 -4.69
N LEU A 47 5.03 13.24 -4.41
CA LEU A 47 4.87 13.92 -3.12
C LEU A 47 4.34 12.99 -2.01
N LYS A 48 3.49 12.01 -2.36
CA LYS A 48 2.82 11.14 -1.38
C LYS A 48 3.30 9.68 -1.44
N GLY A 49 4.24 9.35 -2.32
CA GLY A 49 4.77 8.00 -2.52
C GLY A 49 3.75 7.01 -3.06
N ARG A 50 2.62 7.47 -3.64
CA ARG A 50 1.54 6.64 -4.18
C ARG A 50 0.73 7.39 -5.22
N TYR A 51 0.11 6.66 -6.16
CA TYR A 51 -0.87 7.24 -7.07
C TYR A 51 -2.18 7.60 -6.33
N PRO A 52 -2.94 8.59 -6.81
CA PRO A 52 -4.30 8.82 -6.34
C PRO A 52 -5.21 7.64 -6.75
N ILE A 53 -6.34 7.47 -6.06
CA ILE A 53 -7.35 6.46 -6.43
C ILE A 53 -8.06 6.90 -7.72
N TYR A 54 -8.48 8.15 -7.78
CA TYR A 54 -9.05 8.74 -8.98
C TYR A 54 -7.95 9.44 -9.78
N ASN A 55 -7.86 9.13 -11.07
CA ASN A 55 -6.91 9.79 -11.95
C ASN A 55 -7.18 11.29 -12.04
N GLN A 56 -6.22 12.05 -12.55
CA GLN A 56 -6.30 13.51 -12.61
C GLN A 56 -7.52 14.02 -13.38
N ASP A 57 -7.98 13.31 -14.42
CA ASP A 57 -9.13 13.72 -15.23
C ASP A 57 -10.45 13.50 -14.47
N GLU A 58 -10.58 12.41 -13.73
CA GLU A 58 -11.73 12.16 -12.84
C GLU A 58 -11.77 13.18 -11.70
N ARG A 59 -10.62 13.45 -11.06
CA ARG A 59 -10.55 14.44 -9.98
C ARG A 59 -10.93 15.84 -10.47
N LYS A 60 -10.43 16.24 -11.66
CA LYS A 60 -10.78 17.48 -12.30
C LYS A 60 -12.28 17.54 -12.62
N TYR A 61 -12.83 16.50 -13.25
CA TYR A 61 -14.25 16.42 -13.61
C TYR A 61 -15.16 16.57 -12.38
N MET A 62 -14.86 15.86 -11.28
CA MET A 62 -15.63 15.95 -10.04
C MET A 62 -15.58 17.35 -9.41
N LEU A 63 -14.43 18.01 -9.44
CA LEU A 63 -14.26 19.36 -8.91
C LEU A 63 -15.01 20.40 -9.73
N GLU A 64 -14.95 20.31 -11.05
CA GLU A 64 -15.68 21.20 -11.98
C GLU A 64 -17.20 21.05 -11.89
N ALA A 65 -17.71 19.92 -11.41
CA ALA A 65 -19.13 19.70 -11.14
C ALA A 65 -19.63 20.38 -9.84
N LEU A 66 -18.72 20.88 -8.98
CA LEU A 66 -19.11 21.56 -7.74
C LEU A 66 -19.50 23.01 -7.99
N ARG A 67 -20.62 23.43 -7.44
CA ARG A 67 -21.13 24.82 -7.53
C ARG A 67 -20.18 25.88 -6.95
N SER A 68 -19.31 25.48 -6.03
CA SER A 68 -18.31 26.34 -5.42
C SER A 68 -17.03 26.52 -6.25
N VAL A 69 -16.86 25.78 -7.34
CA VAL A 69 -15.65 25.81 -8.17
C VAL A 69 -15.96 26.50 -9.50
N THR A 70 -15.17 27.50 -9.83
CA THR A 70 -15.28 28.22 -11.10
C THR A 70 -14.51 27.51 -12.21
N ARG A 71 -13.30 26.98 -11.89
CA ARG A 71 -12.42 26.29 -12.82
C ARG A 71 -11.46 25.37 -12.08
N CYS A 72 -11.11 24.25 -12.70
CA CYS A 72 -10.07 23.36 -12.23
C CYS A 72 -8.99 23.14 -13.30
N THR A 73 -7.72 23.20 -12.91
CA THR A 73 -6.56 22.95 -13.77
C THR A 73 -5.65 21.90 -13.15
N VAL A 74 -4.98 21.10 -14.00
CA VAL A 74 -3.96 20.14 -13.55
C VAL A 74 -2.60 20.81 -13.55
N ASN A 75 -1.92 20.82 -12.39
CA ASN A 75 -0.56 21.31 -12.27
C ASN A 75 0.42 20.18 -12.63
N ALA A 76 1.37 20.47 -13.51
CA ALA A 76 2.40 19.52 -13.94
C ALA A 76 3.70 19.62 -13.14
N GLY A 77 3.78 20.57 -12.20
CA GLY A 77 4.96 20.82 -11.39
C GLY A 77 5.31 19.70 -10.41
N GLY A 78 6.46 19.77 -9.79
CA GLY A 78 7.07 18.68 -9.07
C GLY A 78 7.43 18.91 -7.62
N GLY A 79 6.75 19.75 -6.91
CA GLY A 79 7.08 20.05 -5.52
C GLY A 79 5.97 20.75 -4.76
N ILE A 80 6.27 21.19 -3.54
CA ILE A 80 5.34 21.96 -2.69
C ILE A 80 4.87 23.24 -3.41
N MET A 81 5.72 23.78 -4.29
CA MET A 81 5.48 25.01 -5.06
C MET A 81 5.04 24.74 -6.50
N ASP A 82 4.57 23.53 -6.83
CA ASP A 82 4.12 23.17 -8.19
C ASP A 82 3.00 24.07 -8.72
N PHE A 83 2.21 24.65 -7.82
CA PHE A 83 1.15 25.59 -8.16
C PHE A 83 1.66 26.92 -8.73
N VAL A 84 2.91 27.30 -8.48
CA VAL A 84 3.50 28.59 -8.98
C VAL A 84 3.54 28.65 -10.50
N GLU A 85 3.63 27.48 -11.16
CA GLU A 85 3.60 27.39 -12.63
C GLU A 85 2.18 27.54 -13.19
N ASN A 86 1.16 27.52 -12.33
CA ASN A 86 -0.22 27.70 -12.75
C ASN A 86 -0.53 29.19 -12.95
N PRO A 87 -0.93 29.63 -14.16
CA PRO A 87 -1.25 31.04 -14.43
C PRO A 87 -2.34 31.60 -13.52
N ASP A 88 -3.25 30.74 -13.04
CA ASP A 88 -4.31 31.15 -12.14
C ASP A 88 -3.81 31.51 -10.74
N ALA A 89 -2.68 30.92 -10.30
CA ALA A 89 -2.07 31.25 -9.01
C ALA A 89 -1.47 32.68 -9.00
N LEU A 90 -0.76 33.06 -10.06
CA LEU A 90 -0.15 34.39 -10.18
C LEU A 90 -1.18 35.52 -10.32
N GLY A 91 -2.34 35.21 -10.90
CA GLY A 91 -3.45 36.17 -11.06
C GLY A 91 -4.46 36.16 -9.93
N ALA A 92 -4.20 35.46 -8.83
CA ALA A 92 -5.11 35.37 -7.72
C ALA A 92 -5.00 36.55 -6.75
N ASP A 93 -6.14 36.99 -6.20
CA ASP A 93 -6.19 37.95 -5.07
C ASP A 93 -5.93 37.23 -3.75
N ILE A 94 -6.29 35.96 -3.66
CA ILE A 94 -6.23 35.15 -2.43
C ILE A 94 -5.68 33.77 -2.77
N LEU A 95 -4.68 33.31 -2.00
CA LEU A 95 -4.30 31.90 -1.90
C LEU A 95 -4.93 31.34 -0.61
N PHE A 96 -5.83 30.36 -0.79
CA PHE A 96 -6.57 29.75 0.31
C PHE A 96 -6.07 28.31 0.49
N VAL A 97 -5.55 27.99 1.67
CA VAL A 97 -4.97 26.70 2.01
C VAL A 97 -5.60 26.11 3.26
N ASN A 98 -5.48 24.81 3.46
CA ASN A 98 -5.75 24.18 4.74
C ASN A 98 -4.48 24.13 5.60
N GLU A 99 -4.61 23.74 6.88
CA GLU A 99 -3.47 23.64 7.80
C GLU A 99 -2.38 22.70 7.27
N ASP A 100 -2.75 21.54 6.70
CA ASP A 100 -1.79 20.57 6.13
C ASP A 100 -1.16 21.06 4.82
N GLY A 101 -1.79 22.01 4.15
CA GLY A 101 -1.31 22.63 2.90
C GLY A 101 -0.51 23.90 3.14
N HIS A 102 -0.42 24.37 4.40
CA HIS A 102 0.40 25.51 4.76
C HIS A 102 1.89 25.19 4.65
N SER A 103 2.65 26.16 4.13
CA SER A 103 4.10 26.18 4.21
C SER A 103 4.64 27.62 4.20
N PRO A 104 5.77 27.87 4.88
CA PRO A 104 6.40 29.19 4.91
C PRO A 104 6.73 29.71 3.49
N GLU A 105 7.12 28.84 2.58
CA GLU A 105 7.47 29.20 1.19
C GLU A 105 6.24 29.73 0.43
N LYS A 106 5.06 29.15 0.66
CA LYS A 106 3.80 29.63 0.06
C LYS A 106 3.41 31.00 0.61
N GLU A 107 3.57 31.19 1.91
CA GLU A 107 3.27 32.47 2.56
C GLU A 107 4.21 33.57 2.05
N GLU A 108 5.52 33.28 1.95
CA GLU A 108 6.51 34.22 1.40
C GLU A 108 6.25 34.55 -0.08
N PHE A 109 5.88 33.52 -0.88
CA PHE A 109 5.45 33.71 -2.27
C PHE A 109 4.28 34.70 -2.35
N CYS A 110 3.24 34.48 -1.54
CA CYS A 110 2.06 35.35 -1.50
C CYS A 110 2.43 36.77 -1.11
N HIS A 111 3.30 36.95 -0.12
CA HIS A 111 3.77 38.26 0.31
C HIS A 111 4.50 38.98 -0.81
N ARG A 112 5.40 38.32 -1.54
CA ARG A 112 6.15 38.91 -2.68
C ARG A 112 5.23 39.33 -3.83
N HIS A 113 4.17 38.54 -4.09
CA HIS A 113 3.23 38.81 -5.20
C HIS A 113 1.98 39.59 -4.77
N LYS A 114 1.92 40.10 -3.53
CA LYS A 114 0.78 40.83 -2.97
C LYS A 114 -0.55 40.05 -2.99
N ILE A 115 -0.46 38.73 -2.87
CA ILE A 115 -1.59 37.81 -2.76
C ILE A 115 -1.92 37.64 -1.27
N ARG A 116 -3.19 37.75 -0.93
CA ARG A 116 -3.63 37.52 0.45
C ARG A 116 -3.57 36.03 0.76
N TYR A 117 -2.86 35.65 1.83
CA TYR A 117 -2.75 34.26 2.28
C TYR A 117 -3.78 33.96 3.38
N ILE A 118 -4.60 32.93 3.22
CA ILE A 118 -5.64 32.55 4.20
C ILE A 118 -5.56 31.05 4.48
N ILE A 119 -5.52 30.71 5.77
CA ILE A 119 -5.57 29.33 6.25
C ILE A 119 -6.98 29.01 6.67
N SER A 120 -7.58 27.95 6.13
CA SER A 120 -8.92 27.45 6.48
C SER A 120 -8.98 26.98 7.92
N LYS A 121 -10.10 27.25 8.57
CA LYS A 121 -10.41 26.79 9.93
C LYS A 121 -10.99 25.36 9.96
N ARG A 122 -11.19 24.73 8.80
CA ARG A 122 -11.73 23.35 8.65
C ARG A 122 -12.93 23.03 9.55
N LYS A 123 -13.90 23.89 9.63
CA LYS A 123 -15.12 23.63 10.40
C LYS A 123 -16.06 22.71 9.61
N PRO A 124 -16.41 21.51 10.12
CA PRO A 124 -17.43 20.68 9.48
C PRO A 124 -18.76 21.45 9.36
N ARG A 125 -19.51 21.19 8.28
CA ARG A 125 -20.80 21.82 8.05
C ARG A 125 -21.90 21.11 8.85
N GLY A 126 -22.52 21.81 9.79
CA GLY A 126 -23.63 21.28 10.61
C GLY A 126 -23.20 20.01 11.36
N ASN A 127 -24.00 18.94 11.22
CA ASN A 127 -23.76 17.66 11.89
C ASN A 127 -22.94 16.68 11.04
N LEU A 128 -22.30 17.13 9.93
CA LEU A 128 -21.44 16.24 9.13
C LEU A 128 -20.18 15.90 9.91
N PRO A 129 -19.75 14.62 9.90
CA PRO A 129 -18.51 14.25 10.56
C PRO A 129 -17.31 14.87 9.83
N PRO A 130 -16.24 15.21 10.57
CA PRO A 130 -14.97 15.58 9.93
C PRO A 130 -14.46 14.41 9.10
N ARG A 131 -14.11 14.68 7.84
CA ARG A 131 -13.59 13.68 6.90
C ARG A 131 -12.23 14.13 6.35
N SER A 132 -11.35 13.17 6.16
CA SER A 132 -10.10 13.35 5.41
C SER A 132 -9.88 12.15 4.49
N THR A 133 -9.18 12.36 3.38
CA THR A 133 -8.81 11.26 2.46
C THR A 133 -8.06 10.15 3.19
N THR A 134 -7.19 10.51 4.14
CA THR A 134 -6.43 9.56 4.95
C THR A 134 -7.36 8.70 5.81
N ALA A 135 -8.32 9.32 6.53
CA ALA A 135 -9.30 8.59 7.33
C ALA A 135 -10.17 7.66 6.46
N LEU A 136 -10.65 8.14 5.31
CA LEU A 136 -11.45 7.32 4.39
C LEU A 136 -10.68 6.11 3.85
N ARG A 137 -9.38 6.26 3.62
CA ARG A 137 -8.52 5.14 3.19
C ARG A 137 -8.33 4.11 4.31
N THR A 138 -8.30 4.54 5.56
CA THR A 138 -8.20 3.68 6.74
C THR A 138 -9.55 3.13 7.21
N GLU A 139 -10.68 3.67 6.75
CA GLU A 139 -12.02 3.12 7.02
C GLU A 139 -12.24 1.74 6.37
N CYS A 140 -11.48 1.39 5.34
CA CYS A 140 -11.44 0.02 4.81
C CYS A 140 -10.54 -0.84 5.69
N SER A 141 -11.12 -1.67 6.54
CA SER A 141 -10.41 -2.54 7.47
C SER A 141 -10.00 -3.89 6.86
N ILE A 142 -10.21 -4.08 5.54
CA ILE A 142 -9.70 -5.27 4.85
C ILE A 142 -8.17 -5.30 4.99
N PRO A 143 -7.63 -6.35 5.62
CA PRO A 143 -6.19 -6.43 5.90
C PRO A 143 -5.34 -6.50 4.64
N PHE A 144 -4.07 -6.21 4.81
CA PHE A 144 -3.03 -6.64 3.88
C PHE A 144 -2.45 -7.97 4.34
N ARG A 145 -1.63 -8.59 3.51
CA ARG A 145 -0.87 -9.77 3.85
C ARG A 145 0.58 -9.63 3.41
N ILE A 146 1.48 -10.29 4.12
CA ILE A 146 2.86 -10.53 3.69
C ILE A 146 3.09 -12.04 3.71
N ASP A 147 3.73 -12.57 2.66
CA ASP A 147 4.36 -13.88 2.69
C ASP A 147 5.77 -13.74 3.27
N LEU A 148 5.99 -14.33 4.44
CA LEU A 148 7.30 -14.29 5.10
C LEU A 148 8.28 -15.26 4.45
N ALA A 149 7.83 -16.47 4.10
CA ALA A 149 8.66 -17.48 3.47
C ALA A 149 7.78 -18.46 2.66
N GLY A 150 8.39 -19.19 1.74
CA GLY A 150 7.72 -20.27 1.02
C GLY A 150 6.81 -19.84 -0.13
N GLY A 151 6.66 -18.55 -0.40
CA GLY A 151 5.83 -18.08 -1.51
C GLY A 151 6.15 -18.82 -2.80
N TRP A 152 5.14 -19.08 -3.62
CA TRP A 152 5.09 -19.98 -4.79
C TRP A 152 4.82 -21.46 -4.48
N LEU A 153 4.98 -21.95 -3.24
CA LEU A 153 4.58 -23.33 -2.91
C LEU A 153 3.04 -23.51 -2.92
N ASP A 154 2.26 -22.43 -2.87
CA ASP A 154 0.81 -22.43 -3.09
C ASP A 154 0.42 -22.63 -4.56
N GLN A 155 1.41 -22.71 -5.46
CA GLN A 155 1.23 -23.00 -6.88
C GLN A 155 1.54 -24.48 -7.16
N PRO A 156 0.60 -25.23 -7.72
CA PRO A 156 0.78 -26.66 -8.04
C PRO A 156 2.00 -26.95 -8.91
N PHE A 157 2.36 -26.02 -9.81
CA PHE A 157 3.53 -26.19 -10.68
C PHE A 157 4.87 -26.10 -9.92
N VAL A 158 4.85 -25.69 -8.63
CA VAL A 158 6.02 -25.74 -7.72
C VAL A 158 5.87 -26.88 -6.72
N SER A 159 4.76 -26.91 -5.94
CA SER A 159 4.58 -27.87 -4.83
C SER A 159 4.43 -29.32 -5.28
N LYS A 160 4.06 -29.61 -6.54
CA LYS A 160 4.12 -30.97 -7.13
C LYS A 160 5.53 -31.53 -7.24
N HIS A 161 6.53 -30.68 -7.32
CA HIS A 161 7.94 -31.13 -7.34
C HIS A 161 8.42 -31.52 -5.94
N TYR A 162 7.99 -30.75 -4.92
CA TYR A 162 8.23 -31.03 -3.52
C TYR A 162 7.21 -30.27 -2.66
N PRO A 163 6.45 -30.97 -1.80
CA PRO A 163 5.48 -30.33 -0.91
C PRO A 163 6.18 -29.44 0.11
N GLY A 164 5.49 -28.41 0.59
CA GLY A 164 6.06 -27.52 1.59
C GLY A 164 5.12 -26.40 2.02
N PRO A 165 5.51 -25.66 3.08
CA PRO A 165 4.69 -24.62 3.67
C PRO A 165 4.91 -23.25 3.02
N VAL A 166 3.90 -22.38 3.20
CA VAL A 166 3.99 -20.94 2.99
C VAL A 166 3.64 -20.24 4.29
N LEU A 167 4.52 -19.34 4.75
CA LEU A 167 4.28 -18.53 5.95
C LEU A 167 3.67 -17.19 5.56
N THR A 168 2.50 -16.87 6.12
CA THR A 168 1.83 -15.60 5.90
C THR A 168 1.48 -14.91 7.20
N ILE A 169 1.52 -13.56 7.18
CA ILE A 169 0.95 -12.72 8.23
C ILE A 169 -0.12 -11.82 7.65
N SER A 170 -1.19 -11.61 8.43
CA SER A 170 -2.24 -10.63 8.14
C SER A 170 -1.88 -9.32 8.82
N ILE A 171 -1.96 -8.20 8.09
CA ILE A 171 -1.49 -6.89 8.54
C ILE A 171 -2.65 -5.91 8.57
N GLU A 172 -2.80 -5.20 9.70
CA GLU A 172 -3.76 -4.11 9.81
C GLU A 172 -3.41 -2.97 8.84
N PRO A 173 -4.41 -2.39 8.15
CA PRO A 173 -4.21 -1.16 7.41
C PRO A 173 -3.83 -0.03 8.37
N THR A 174 -2.74 0.66 8.11
CA THR A 174 -2.31 1.85 8.84
C THR A 174 -2.23 3.06 7.90
N ILE A 175 -2.03 4.25 8.47
CA ILE A 175 -1.83 5.47 7.68
C ILE A 175 -0.56 5.35 6.83
N GLU A 176 0.48 4.74 7.37
CA GLU A 176 1.78 4.56 6.71
C GLU A 176 1.75 3.39 5.73
N PHE A 177 1.02 2.35 6.10
CA PHE A 177 0.83 1.14 5.35
C PHE A 177 -0.59 1.08 4.75
N ASN A 178 -0.81 1.82 3.68
CA ASN A 178 -2.08 1.86 2.96
C ASN A 178 -1.84 1.62 1.46
N ASP A 179 -2.86 1.78 0.63
CA ASP A 179 -2.87 1.51 -0.81
C ASP A 179 -1.74 2.17 -1.62
N ARG A 180 -0.50 1.79 -1.34
CA ARG A 180 0.61 2.06 -2.24
C ARG A 180 0.55 1.09 -3.41
N SER A 181 0.81 1.57 -4.62
CA SER A 181 1.01 0.70 -5.76
C SER A 181 2.14 -0.30 -5.45
N GLY A 182 1.89 -1.58 -5.65
CA GLY A 182 2.84 -2.67 -5.39
C GLY A 182 2.52 -3.53 -4.18
N MET A 183 1.70 -3.06 -3.22
CA MET A 183 1.24 -3.89 -2.09
C MET A 183 -0.22 -4.31 -2.19
N ALA A 184 -1.05 -3.57 -2.90
CA ALA A 184 -2.40 -4.02 -3.15
C ALA A 184 -2.33 -5.26 -4.04
N SER A 185 -2.32 -6.43 -3.44
CA SER A 185 -2.51 -7.67 -4.18
C SER A 185 -3.86 -7.59 -4.92
N SER A 186 -3.96 -8.24 -6.07
CA SER A 186 -5.24 -8.42 -6.75
C SER A 186 -6.30 -8.96 -5.79
N THR A 187 -5.91 -9.89 -4.94
CA THR A 187 -6.73 -10.55 -3.94
C THR A 187 -7.33 -9.57 -2.93
N ARG A 188 -6.55 -8.58 -2.41
CA ARG A 188 -7.10 -7.55 -1.50
C ARG A 188 -8.15 -6.69 -2.20
N ARG A 189 -7.91 -6.30 -3.45
CA ARG A 189 -8.92 -5.59 -4.25
C ARG A 189 -10.19 -6.41 -4.42
N LYS A 190 -10.05 -7.72 -4.67
CA LYS A 190 -11.19 -8.65 -4.74
C LYS A 190 -11.91 -8.80 -3.40
N ALA A 191 -11.20 -8.77 -2.28
CA ALA A 191 -11.82 -8.74 -0.96
C ALA A 191 -12.62 -7.46 -0.71
N ILE A 192 -12.10 -6.30 -1.15
CA ILE A 192 -12.82 -5.02 -1.08
C ILE A 192 -14.06 -5.03 -2.01
N GLU A 193 -13.95 -5.56 -3.22
CA GLU A 193 -15.09 -5.72 -4.13
C GLU A 193 -16.17 -6.62 -3.50
N LEU A 194 -15.78 -7.70 -2.83
CA LEU A 194 -16.67 -8.71 -2.26
C LEU A 194 -17.32 -8.25 -0.93
N TRP A 195 -16.54 -7.63 -0.04
CA TRP A 195 -16.94 -7.34 1.33
C TRP A 195 -16.96 -5.86 1.69
N HIS A 196 -16.56 -5.00 0.77
CA HIS A 196 -16.49 -3.54 0.92
C HIS A 196 -15.47 -3.08 1.98
N THR A 197 -15.89 -2.97 3.23
CA THR A 197 -15.08 -2.32 4.28
C THR A 197 -14.43 -3.29 5.25
N ASP A 198 -15.01 -4.46 5.51
CA ASP A 198 -14.52 -5.40 6.51
C ASP A 198 -14.81 -6.85 6.13
N ILE A 199 -14.02 -7.80 6.65
CA ILE A 199 -14.25 -9.21 6.48
C ILE A 199 -15.46 -9.62 7.37
N PRO A 200 -16.48 -10.29 6.82
CA PRO A 200 -17.63 -10.74 7.60
C PRO A 200 -17.23 -11.68 8.74
N GLY A 201 -18.06 -11.72 9.79
CA GLY A 201 -17.95 -12.74 10.82
C GLY A 201 -18.28 -14.12 10.28
N GLY A 202 -17.72 -15.16 10.91
CA GLY A 202 -18.01 -16.56 10.60
C GLY A 202 -16.76 -17.43 10.41
N ASP A 203 -16.95 -18.56 9.75
CA ASP A 203 -15.88 -19.53 9.46
C ASP A 203 -14.84 -18.92 8.49
N LYS A 204 -13.66 -18.65 9.01
CA LYS A 204 -12.58 -17.96 8.28
C LYS A 204 -12.08 -18.78 7.10
N GLU A 205 -12.02 -20.11 7.22
CA GLU A 205 -11.59 -20.94 6.10
C GLU A 205 -12.60 -20.91 4.95
N LYS A 206 -13.91 -20.90 5.25
CA LYS A 206 -14.95 -20.71 4.23
C LYS A 206 -14.90 -19.34 3.59
N LEU A 207 -14.65 -18.30 4.37
CA LEU A 207 -14.48 -16.94 3.84
C LEU A 207 -13.26 -16.85 2.93
N ALA A 208 -12.14 -17.46 3.31
CA ALA A 208 -10.94 -17.51 2.45
C ALA A 208 -11.20 -18.29 1.16
N LYS A 209 -11.92 -19.44 1.22
CA LYS A 209 -12.35 -20.18 0.02
C LYS A 209 -13.28 -19.37 -0.87
N THR A 210 -14.18 -18.59 -0.27
CA THR A 210 -15.06 -17.68 -1.02
C THR A 210 -14.26 -16.62 -1.75
N LEU A 211 -13.30 -15.97 -1.09
CA LEU A 211 -12.43 -14.97 -1.71
C LEU A 211 -11.56 -15.58 -2.82
N PHE A 212 -10.95 -16.73 -2.57
CA PHE A 212 -10.17 -17.46 -3.56
C PHE A 212 -11.00 -17.81 -4.80
N SER A 213 -12.23 -18.30 -4.62
CA SER A 213 -13.14 -18.61 -5.72
C SER A 213 -13.59 -17.35 -6.47
N TYR A 214 -13.82 -16.25 -5.78
CA TYR A 214 -14.20 -14.97 -6.37
C TYR A 214 -13.07 -14.36 -7.22
N GLU A 215 -11.82 -14.53 -6.80
CA GLU A 215 -10.65 -14.10 -7.57
C GLU A 215 -10.39 -15.00 -8.78
N ASN A 216 -10.75 -16.28 -8.68
CA ASN A 216 -10.50 -17.30 -9.71
C ASN A 216 -11.82 -17.86 -10.27
N PRO A 217 -12.66 -17.05 -10.96
CA PRO A 217 -13.90 -17.55 -11.55
C PRO A 217 -13.63 -18.61 -12.63
N PRO A 218 -14.62 -19.48 -12.93
CA PRO A 218 -14.48 -20.49 -13.97
C PRO A 218 -13.98 -19.91 -15.30
N GLY A 219 -12.93 -20.52 -15.86
CA GLY A 219 -12.28 -20.05 -17.10
C GLY A 219 -11.07 -19.15 -16.89
N THR A 220 -10.66 -18.86 -15.63
CA THR A 220 -9.42 -18.17 -15.34
C THR A 220 -8.23 -18.96 -15.85
N LYS A 221 -7.39 -18.32 -16.69
CA LYS A 221 -6.23 -18.98 -17.33
C LYS A 221 -5.04 -19.15 -16.34
N ILE A 222 -4.81 -18.14 -15.51
CA ILE A 222 -3.74 -18.12 -14.51
C ILE A 222 -4.42 -17.99 -13.15
N ILE A 223 -4.42 -19.08 -12.41
CA ILE A 223 -5.05 -19.13 -11.09
C ILE A 223 -4.11 -18.48 -10.06
N ALA A 224 -4.61 -17.47 -9.36
CA ALA A 224 -3.94 -16.90 -8.20
C ALA A 224 -3.89 -17.96 -7.08
N GLY A 225 -2.78 -18.03 -6.36
CA GLY A 225 -2.63 -18.97 -5.26
C GLY A 225 -3.49 -18.62 -4.04
N SER A 226 -3.81 -19.63 -3.22
CA SER A 226 -4.67 -19.42 -2.06
C SER A 226 -4.01 -18.73 -0.86
N GLN A 227 -2.66 -18.64 -0.84
CA GLN A 227 -1.94 -17.98 0.24
C GLN A 227 -2.38 -16.53 0.45
N ASP A 228 -2.76 -15.83 -0.63
CA ASP A 228 -3.20 -14.45 -0.58
C ASP A 228 -4.56 -14.32 0.10
N ALA A 229 -5.52 -15.17 -0.29
CA ALA A 229 -6.85 -15.19 0.32
C ALA A 229 -6.78 -15.59 1.80
N LEU A 230 -5.99 -16.63 2.13
CA LEU A 230 -5.78 -17.09 3.49
C LEU A 230 -5.06 -16.02 4.33
N GLY A 231 -3.98 -15.43 3.83
CA GLY A 231 -3.24 -14.39 4.54
C GLY A 231 -4.02 -13.09 4.78
N ILE A 232 -5.03 -12.78 3.96
CA ILE A 232 -5.97 -11.67 4.21
C ILE A 232 -6.99 -12.06 5.29
N VAL A 233 -7.58 -13.27 5.20
CA VAL A 233 -8.71 -13.66 6.02
C VAL A 233 -8.29 -14.17 7.40
N LEU A 234 -7.20 -14.93 7.49
CA LEU A 234 -6.73 -15.48 8.76
C LEU A 234 -5.91 -14.43 9.52
N PRO A 235 -6.20 -14.16 10.81
CA PRO A 235 -5.39 -13.26 11.64
C PRO A 235 -4.06 -13.92 12.04
N GLY A 236 -3.15 -13.12 12.55
CA GLY A 236 -1.89 -13.59 13.11
C GLY A 236 -0.89 -14.10 12.08
N LEU A 237 -0.09 -15.07 12.51
CA LEU A 237 0.92 -15.77 11.70
C LEU A 237 0.39 -17.16 11.32
N ASN A 238 0.45 -17.48 10.04
CA ASN A 238 -0.11 -18.73 9.50
C ASN A 238 0.92 -19.52 8.71
N ASN A 239 0.96 -20.82 8.93
CA ASN A 239 1.76 -21.80 8.22
C ASN A 239 0.85 -22.69 7.37
N LEU A 240 0.89 -22.53 6.06
CA LEU A 240 -0.02 -23.11 5.08
C LEU A 240 0.69 -24.22 4.33
N HIS A 241 0.33 -25.50 4.52
CA HIS A 241 1.02 -26.65 3.95
C HIS A 241 0.42 -27.10 2.62
N TYR A 242 1.22 -27.12 1.55
CA TYR A 242 0.82 -27.48 0.18
C TYR A 242 1.53 -28.75 -0.32
N ASP A 243 0.79 -29.56 -1.08
CA ASP A 243 1.26 -30.85 -1.63
C ASP A 243 0.98 -31.04 -3.14
N GLY A 244 0.78 -29.93 -3.84
CA GLY A 244 0.51 -29.94 -5.28
C GLY A 244 -0.90 -29.52 -5.66
N GLU A 245 -1.69 -29.09 -4.67
CA GLU A 245 -3.00 -28.50 -4.87
C GLU A 245 -2.98 -26.99 -4.59
N TYR A 246 -3.98 -26.26 -5.11
CA TYR A 246 -4.11 -24.80 -4.87
C TYR A 246 -4.56 -24.47 -3.44
N TRP A 247 -5.14 -25.45 -2.73
CA TRP A 247 -5.59 -25.27 -1.33
C TRP A 247 -4.68 -26.06 -0.39
N PRO A 248 -4.25 -25.49 0.75
CA PRO A 248 -3.41 -26.23 1.67
C PRO A 248 -4.15 -27.40 2.30
N TYR A 249 -3.46 -28.50 2.52
CA TYR A 249 -4.02 -29.67 3.22
C TYR A 249 -4.01 -29.50 4.75
N SER A 250 -3.21 -28.60 5.29
CA SER A 250 -3.14 -28.26 6.71
C SER A 250 -2.79 -26.78 6.89
N ILE A 251 -3.32 -26.16 7.95
CA ILE A 251 -3.10 -24.78 8.34
C ILE A 251 -2.79 -24.75 9.84
N ASP A 252 -1.62 -24.25 10.21
CA ASP A 252 -1.23 -23.99 11.59
C ASP A 252 -1.23 -22.48 11.82
N SER A 253 -2.08 -21.98 12.73
CA SER A 253 -2.21 -20.55 13.04
C SER A 253 -1.65 -20.25 14.43
N VAL A 254 -0.86 -19.18 14.53
CA VAL A 254 -0.29 -18.65 15.77
C VAL A 254 -0.86 -17.28 16.06
N LEU A 255 -1.51 -17.16 17.23
CA LEU A 255 -2.09 -15.92 17.77
C LEU A 255 -1.44 -15.54 19.10
N ASP A 256 -0.35 -16.22 19.46
CA ASP A 256 0.41 -15.97 20.69
C ASP A 256 1.09 -14.60 20.61
N GLU A 257 0.71 -13.70 21.53
CA GLU A 257 1.16 -12.31 21.50
C GLU A 257 2.67 -12.15 21.51
N PRO A 258 3.44 -12.84 22.38
CA PRO A 258 4.91 -12.77 22.38
C PRO A 258 5.57 -13.15 21.05
N ILE A 259 4.92 -14.02 20.23
CA ILE A 259 5.44 -14.41 18.92
C ILE A 259 5.08 -13.33 17.88
N LEU A 260 3.87 -12.79 17.93
CA LEU A 260 3.44 -11.73 17.01
C LEU A 260 4.23 -10.44 17.25
N GLU A 261 4.39 -10.04 18.51
CA GLU A 261 5.24 -8.90 18.89
C GLU A 261 6.68 -9.08 18.41
N PHE A 262 7.25 -10.28 18.60
CA PHE A 262 8.60 -10.57 18.12
C PHE A 262 8.75 -10.34 16.61
N VAL A 263 7.75 -10.71 15.79
CA VAL A 263 7.79 -10.47 14.34
C VAL A 263 7.64 -8.97 14.05
N GLU A 264 6.73 -8.26 14.72
CA GLU A 264 6.49 -6.82 14.52
C GLU A 264 7.70 -5.97 14.90
N GLU A 265 8.38 -6.30 15.99
CA GLU A 265 9.55 -5.56 16.48
C GLU A 265 10.73 -5.63 15.53
N HIS A 266 10.86 -6.74 14.78
CA HIS A 266 12.05 -7.00 13.98
C HIS A 266 11.83 -6.94 12.46
N LEU A 267 10.58 -6.71 11.99
CA LEU A 267 10.26 -6.64 10.58
C LEU A 267 10.04 -5.21 10.12
N PHE A 268 10.80 -4.80 9.10
CA PHE A 268 10.80 -3.45 8.54
C PHE A 268 10.60 -3.46 7.04
N LEU A 269 9.81 -2.53 6.51
CA LEU A 269 9.51 -2.43 5.09
C LEU A 269 10.18 -1.21 4.47
N VAL A 270 10.94 -1.44 3.40
CA VAL A 270 11.48 -0.40 2.53
C VAL A 270 10.61 -0.31 1.27
N THR A 271 10.10 0.86 0.95
CA THR A 271 9.32 1.08 -0.25
C THR A 271 10.21 1.00 -1.50
N LEU A 272 9.81 0.18 -2.45
CA LEU A 272 10.41 0.12 -3.79
C LEU A 272 9.49 0.80 -4.81
N GLU A 273 10.02 1.02 -6.03
CA GLU A 273 9.19 1.47 -7.14
C GLU A 273 8.12 0.43 -7.49
N PRO A 274 6.98 0.85 -8.04
CA PRO A 274 5.97 -0.07 -8.53
C PRO A 274 6.52 -0.98 -9.61
N ARG A 275 6.00 -2.21 -9.66
CA ARG A 275 6.33 -3.14 -10.73
C ARG A 275 5.89 -2.58 -12.09
N GLU A 276 6.75 -2.67 -13.09
CA GLU A 276 6.40 -2.32 -14.46
C GLU A 276 5.32 -3.25 -15.02
N SER A 277 4.43 -2.70 -15.87
CA SER A 277 3.33 -3.47 -16.47
C SER A 277 3.81 -4.60 -17.40
N THR A 278 5.03 -4.48 -17.92
CA THR A 278 5.69 -5.47 -18.80
C THR A 278 6.40 -6.57 -18.04
N PHE A 279 6.51 -6.46 -16.72
CA PHE A 279 7.25 -7.42 -15.89
C PHE A 279 6.59 -8.79 -15.89
N SER A 280 7.35 -9.83 -16.30
CA SER A 280 6.96 -11.23 -16.23
C SER A 280 7.91 -12.00 -15.33
N VAL A 281 7.41 -12.42 -14.16
CA VAL A 281 8.20 -13.23 -13.21
C VAL A 281 8.37 -14.67 -13.68
N LEU A 282 7.45 -15.17 -14.51
CA LEU A 282 7.42 -16.57 -14.96
C LEU A 282 8.35 -16.85 -16.14
N GLU A 283 8.96 -15.83 -16.71
CA GLU A 283 9.97 -16.03 -17.75
C GLU A 283 11.27 -16.59 -17.17
N ASN A 284 11.91 -17.50 -17.90
CA ASN A 284 13.18 -18.14 -17.52
C ASN A 284 13.13 -18.94 -16.20
N THR A 285 11.97 -19.49 -15.83
CA THR A 285 11.83 -20.28 -14.60
C THR A 285 12.69 -21.55 -14.62
N LYS A 286 13.24 -21.90 -13.45
CA LYS A 286 14.10 -23.07 -13.22
C LYS A 286 13.57 -23.93 -12.08
N ILE A 287 12.35 -24.41 -12.23
CA ILE A 287 11.65 -25.18 -11.20
C ILE A 287 12.00 -26.65 -11.35
N ASN A 288 12.46 -27.26 -10.27
CA ASN A 288 12.73 -28.70 -10.15
C ASN A 288 12.59 -29.15 -8.70
N ARG A 289 12.71 -30.46 -8.46
CA ARG A 289 12.57 -31.04 -7.13
C ARG A 289 13.52 -30.44 -6.10
N GLU A 290 14.77 -30.23 -6.47
CA GLU A 290 15.80 -29.73 -5.55
C GLU A 290 15.54 -28.26 -5.17
N SER A 291 15.18 -27.42 -6.15
CA SER A 291 14.84 -26.01 -5.88
C SER A 291 13.59 -25.87 -5.02
N ALA A 292 12.52 -26.64 -5.29
CA ALA A 292 11.31 -26.68 -4.47
C ALA A 292 11.60 -27.16 -3.05
N LYS A 293 12.44 -28.21 -2.91
CA LYS A 293 12.88 -28.76 -1.61
C LYS A 293 13.64 -27.71 -0.79
N ARG A 294 14.58 -26.98 -1.42
CA ARG A 294 15.34 -25.92 -0.74
C ARG A 294 14.42 -24.83 -0.22
N LEU A 295 13.41 -24.44 -1.00
CA LEU A 295 12.40 -23.44 -0.57
C LEU A 295 11.59 -23.98 0.62
N ALA A 296 11.07 -25.20 0.54
CA ALA A 296 10.31 -25.81 1.63
C ALA A 296 11.12 -25.90 2.93
N GLN A 297 12.37 -26.40 2.85
CA GLN A 297 13.24 -26.52 4.02
C GLN A 297 13.60 -25.16 4.64
N ALA A 298 13.88 -24.15 3.81
CA ALA A 298 14.15 -22.80 4.31
C ALA A 298 12.92 -22.23 5.03
N THR A 299 11.71 -22.53 4.54
CA THR A 299 10.46 -22.10 5.15
C THR A 299 10.19 -22.79 6.49
N ASP A 300 10.37 -24.12 6.56
CA ASP A 300 10.27 -24.87 7.83
C ASP A 300 11.25 -24.33 8.89
N ASN A 301 12.47 -24.06 8.50
CA ASN A 301 13.47 -23.50 9.41
C ASN A 301 13.11 -22.05 9.84
N CYS A 302 12.55 -21.25 8.92
CA CYS A 302 12.07 -19.91 9.22
C CYS A 302 10.93 -19.95 10.24
N TRP A 303 9.97 -20.87 10.08
CA TRP A 303 8.88 -21.12 11.03
C TRP A 303 9.41 -21.45 12.43
N ASN A 304 10.32 -22.42 12.53
CA ASN A 304 10.92 -22.82 13.79
C ASN A 304 11.71 -21.68 14.46
N ALA A 305 12.41 -20.86 13.67
CA ALA A 305 13.14 -19.71 14.17
C ALA A 305 12.20 -18.64 14.76
N ILE A 306 11.05 -18.40 14.11
CA ILE A 306 10.04 -17.47 14.63
C ILE A 306 9.44 -18.01 15.93
N LEU A 307 9.01 -19.27 15.98
CA LEU A 307 8.42 -19.88 17.17
C LEU A 307 9.36 -19.89 18.36
N SER A 308 10.67 -20.11 18.13
CA SER A 308 11.70 -20.06 19.16
C SER A 308 12.19 -18.64 19.45
N ARG A 309 11.70 -17.62 18.73
CA ARG A 309 12.12 -16.22 18.81
C ARG A 309 13.64 -16.05 18.63
N ASN A 310 14.21 -16.86 17.76
CA ASN A 310 15.63 -16.77 17.41
C ASN A 310 15.82 -15.82 16.21
N LEU A 311 16.12 -14.55 16.51
CA LEU A 311 16.22 -13.49 15.51
C LEU A 311 17.29 -13.74 14.44
N VAL A 312 18.44 -14.27 14.83
CA VAL A 312 19.55 -14.54 13.88
C VAL A 312 19.15 -15.63 12.88
N GLU A 313 18.55 -16.71 13.35
CA GLU A 313 18.07 -17.78 12.47
C GLU A 313 16.85 -17.32 11.65
N PHE A 314 15.96 -16.51 12.22
CA PHE A 314 14.86 -15.91 11.48
C PHE A 314 15.38 -15.12 10.27
N GLY A 315 16.28 -14.16 10.47
CA GLY A 315 16.88 -13.38 9.39
C GLY A 315 17.59 -14.26 8.35
N LYS A 316 18.38 -15.24 8.79
CA LYS A 316 19.07 -16.20 7.93
C LYS A 316 18.12 -17.00 7.04
N PHE A 317 17.13 -17.68 7.63
CA PHE A 317 16.22 -18.54 6.85
C PHE A 317 15.21 -17.76 6.03
N PHE A 318 14.85 -16.55 6.47
CA PHE A 318 14.08 -15.59 5.68
C PHE A 318 14.80 -15.28 4.37
N THR A 319 16.09 -14.97 4.41
CA THR A 319 16.93 -14.76 3.22
C THR A 319 17.11 -16.05 2.41
N CYS A 320 17.35 -17.20 3.06
CA CYS A 320 17.45 -18.49 2.36
C CYS A 320 16.18 -18.83 1.55
N SER A 321 15.00 -18.53 2.10
CA SER A 321 13.72 -18.69 1.38
C SER A 321 13.67 -17.78 0.15
N PHE A 322 14.08 -16.51 0.27
CA PHE A 322 14.15 -15.59 -0.86
C PHE A 322 15.14 -16.02 -1.92
N GLU A 323 16.33 -16.46 -1.54
CA GLU A 323 17.34 -16.95 -2.48
C GLU A 323 16.86 -18.20 -3.23
N ALA A 324 16.13 -19.10 -2.54
CA ALA A 324 15.52 -20.25 -3.18
C ALA A 324 14.44 -19.85 -4.21
N GLN A 325 13.64 -18.82 -3.90
CA GLN A 325 12.68 -18.23 -4.84
C GLN A 325 13.39 -17.63 -6.06
N VAL A 326 14.41 -16.79 -5.85
CA VAL A 326 15.17 -16.16 -6.96
C VAL A 326 15.89 -17.21 -7.82
N ALA A 327 16.34 -18.32 -7.25
CA ALA A 327 16.91 -19.42 -8.02
C ALA A 327 15.91 -20.08 -8.96
N MET A 328 14.64 -20.17 -8.57
CA MET A 328 13.55 -20.68 -9.41
C MET A 328 13.00 -19.62 -10.37
N PHE A 329 12.96 -18.38 -9.94
CA PHE A 329 12.38 -17.24 -10.66
C PHE A 329 13.40 -16.09 -10.75
N PRO A 330 14.39 -16.17 -11.65
CA PRO A 330 15.50 -15.21 -11.71
C PRO A 330 15.06 -13.74 -11.88
N ASN A 331 13.93 -13.53 -12.55
CA ASN A 331 13.41 -12.19 -12.80
C ASN A 331 12.83 -11.51 -11.53
N MET A 332 12.70 -12.21 -10.40
CA MET A 332 12.22 -11.61 -9.15
C MET A 332 13.08 -10.45 -8.65
N ALA A 333 14.39 -10.51 -8.89
CA ALA A 333 15.35 -9.51 -8.40
C ALA A 333 16.33 -9.14 -9.52
N ASP A 334 16.13 -7.96 -10.08
CA ASP A 334 17.06 -7.34 -11.03
C ASP A 334 18.26 -6.68 -10.33
N ASP A 335 19.16 -6.06 -11.10
CA ASP A 335 20.35 -5.41 -10.56
C ASP A 335 20.02 -4.19 -9.70
N VAL A 336 18.92 -3.48 -9.99
CA VAL A 336 18.46 -2.33 -9.20
C VAL A 336 18.04 -2.80 -7.81
N ILE A 337 17.21 -3.84 -7.75
CA ILE A 337 16.76 -4.44 -6.49
C ILE A 337 17.95 -4.99 -5.69
N ARG A 338 18.89 -5.68 -6.35
CA ARG A 338 20.13 -6.18 -5.70
C ARG A 338 20.95 -5.05 -5.10
N SER A 339 21.12 -3.95 -5.83
CA SER A 339 21.81 -2.76 -5.34
C SER A 339 21.12 -2.14 -4.13
N ILE A 340 19.77 -2.17 -4.08
CA ILE A 340 19.02 -1.71 -2.91
C ILE A 340 19.24 -2.65 -1.71
N ILE A 341 19.18 -3.97 -1.92
CA ILE A 341 19.48 -4.95 -0.87
C ILE A 341 20.88 -4.73 -0.29
N ASP A 342 21.89 -4.51 -1.15
CA ASP A 342 23.28 -4.31 -0.71
C ASP A 342 23.47 -3.12 0.22
N ARG A 343 22.64 -2.07 0.08
CA ARG A 343 22.65 -0.90 1.00
C ARG A 343 22.23 -1.26 2.43
N TYR A 344 21.43 -2.31 2.59
CA TYR A 344 20.92 -2.72 3.90
C TYR A 344 21.64 -3.92 4.51
N ARG A 345 22.57 -4.58 3.79
CA ARG A 345 23.30 -5.77 4.27
C ARG A 345 24.01 -5.59 5.61
N SER A 346 24.50 -4.39 5.90
CA SER A 346 25.18 -4.11 7.18
C SER A 346 24.23 -3.79 8.33
N GLN A 347 22.94 -3.58 8.04
CA GLN A 347 21.93 -3.18 9.03
C GLN A 347 20.90 -4.29 9.29
N ALA A 348 20.72 -5.21 8.34
CA ALA A 348 19.72 -6.25 8.40
C ALA A 348 20.34 -7.64 8.56
N LEU A 349 19.71 -8.50 9.35
CA LEU A 349 20.04 -9.92 9.52
C LEU A 349 19.45 -10.78 8.40
N GLY A 350 18.42 -10.26 7.71
CA GLY A 350 17.78 -10.93 6.60
C GLY A 350 16.97 -9.98 5.74
N TRP A 351 16.70 -10.39 4.51
CA TRP A 351 15.94 -9.63 3.51
C TRP A 351 15.17 -10.53 2.56
N LYS A 352 14.05 -9.99 2.05
CA LYS A 352 13.20 -10.65 1.06
C LYS A 352 12.34 -9.60 0.34
N LEU A 353 11.97 -9.85 -0.91
CA LEU A 353 10.94 -9.08 -1.59
C LEU A 353 9.53 -9.54 -1.21
N SER A 354 8.60 -8.62 -1.11
CA SER A 354 7.19 -8.96 -0.94
C SER A 354 6.60 -9.55 -2.23
N GLY A 355 5.83 -10.63 -2.11
CA GLY A 355 5.12 -11.25 -3.22
C GLY A 355 6.03 -11.77 -4.34
N ALA A 356 5.60 -11.60 -5.59
CA ALA A 356 6.29 -12.15 -6.77
C ALA A 356 7.54 -11.36 -7.21
N GLY A 357 7.99 -10.36 -6.46
CA GLY A 357 9.16 -9.55 -6.78
C GLY A 357 8.94 -8.52 -7.88
N GLY A 358 10.03 -7.94 -8.39
CA GLY A 358 9.98 -6.90 -9.43
C GLY A 358 9.52 -5.53 -8.95
N GLY A 359 9.34 -5.30 -7.64
CA GLY A 359 8.88 -4.04 -7.04
C GLY A 359 8.06 -4.25 -5.76
N GLY A 360 7.43 -3.20 -5.26
CA GLY A 360 6.60 -3.23 -4.07
C GLY A 360 7.38 -2.89 -2.80
N TYR A 361 7.76 -3.88 -2.01
CA TYR A 361 8.52 -3.67 -0.77
C TYR A 361 9.67 -4.66 -0.66
N LEU A 362 10.81 -4.14 -0.18
CA LEU A 362 11.85 -4.95 0.41
C LEU A 362 11.55 -5.09 1.90
N ILE A 363 11.48 -6.32 2.37
CA ILE A 363 11.24 -6.67 3.76
C ILE A 363 12.62 -6.96 4.39
N LEU A 364 12.89 -6.34 5.53
CA LEU A 364 14.13 -6.51 6.26
C LEU A 364 13.83 -7.10 7.64
N ILE A 365 14.68 -8.00 8.10
CA ILE A 365 14.70 -8.47 9.48
C ILE A 365 15.91 -7.84 10.16
N SER A 366 15.69 -7.11 11.27
CA SER A 366 16.74 -6.39 11.96
C SER A 366 16.55 -6.37 13.48
N GLU A 367 17.65 -6.35 14.21
CA GLU A 367 17.66 -6.17 15.67
C GLU A 367 17.30 -4.74 16.08
N LYS A 368 17.64 -3.78 15.22
CA LYS A 368 17.42 -2.34 15.49
C LYS A 368 16.55 -1.73 14.43
N GLU A 369 15.84 -0.69 14.80
CA GLU A 369 15.07 0.11 13.88
C GLU A 369 15.96 0.69 12.77
N ILE A 370 15.48 0.59 11.53
CA ILE A 370 16.16 1.10 10.34
C ILE A 370 15.44 2.39 9.92
N GLU A 371 16.16 3.46 9.75
CA GLU A 371 15.61 4.76 9.35
C GLU A 371 14.89 4.69 7.99
N ASN A 372 13.82 5.47 7.87
CA ASN A 372 12.99 5.56 6.65
C ASN A 372 12.34 4.23 6.23
N THR A 373 12.06 3.36 7.19
CA THR A 373 11.28 2.13 6.99
C THR A 373 9.89 2.25 7.59
N ILE A 374 8.99 1.39 7.15
CA ILE A 374 7.62 1.30 7.66
C ILE A 374 7.54 0.10 8.59
N LYS A 375 6.98 0.31 9.78
CA LYS A 375 6.59 -0.76 10.71
C LYS A 375 5.22 -1.30 10.34
N ILE A 376 4.94 -2.53 10.72
CA ILE A 376 3.66 -3.19 10.52
C ILE A 376 3.01 -3.51 11.85
N ASN A 377 1.67 -3.65 11.82
CA ASN A 377 0.90 -4.22 12.91
C ASN A 377 0.23 -5.50 12.39
N ILE A 378 0.55 -6.65 12.98
CA ILE A 378 -0.09 -7.91 12.63
C ILE A 378 -1.52 -7.88 13.18
N ARG A 379 -2.48 -8.30 12.37
CA ARG A 379 -3.88 -8.34 12.78
C ARG A 379 -4.11 -9.41 13.83
N ARG A 380 -4.67 -9.01 14.96
CA ARG A 380 -5.14 -9.92 16.03
C ARG A 380 -6.56 -10.39 15.75
N GLU A 381 -6.95 -11.46 16.41
CA GLU A 381 -8.35 -11.88 16.40
C GLU A 381 -9.18 -10.85 17.16
N ARG A 382 -10.17 -10.27 16.50
CA ARG A 382 -11.12 -9.41 17.20
C ARG A 382 -11.96 -10.29 18.12
N GLY A 383 -11.92 -10.02 19.42
CA GLY A 383 -12.81 -10.66 20.37
C GLY A 383 -14.26 -10.48 19.90
N GLY A 384 -14.98 -11.59 19.74
CA GLY A 384 -16.36 -11.62 19.33
C GLY A 384 -17.31 -10.99 20.36
#